data_229d8aa607f38c8598937aeac3a0f4fe
#
_entry.id   229d8aa607f38c8598937aeac3a0f4fe
#
_cell.length_a   1.000
_cell.length_b   1.000
_cell.length_c   1.000
_cell.angle_alpha   90.00
_cell.angle_beta   90.00
_cell.angle_gamma   90.00
#
_symmetry.space_group_name_H-M   'P 1'
#
loop_
_entity.id
_entity.type
_entity.pdbx_description
1 polymer ?
#
loop_
_entity_poly.entity_id
_entity_poly.type
_entity_poly.pdbx_seq_one_letter_code
_entity_poly.pdbx_strand_id
1 'polypeptide(L)'
;MFNLENLTIQRGSRIILSDFKSVIETGSLTIIKGKNGSGKSTLLRAIAGFTPLEKGEIKNNNKNIISYKEEWSQKLIFVDTKNGLSNNLTIIENLKSWASIKGWPTSEENLSKALKSLDLVKYANLFISECSEGLKKRAALARLYFSFISDIDFWILDEPTNELDKPSQQLFEKLILNFLNQQGTVIIASHDLNILEKKYNVIDLDLLKKQSIL
;
A
#
# COMPACT_ATOMS: atom_id res chain seq x y z
N MET A 1 13.88 5.69 9.80
CA MET A 1 14.36 5.92 8.42
C MET A 1 14.40 4.60 7.68
N PHE A 2 13.88 4.57 6.48
CA PHE A 2 13.78 3.37 5.68
C PHE A 2 14.68 3.50 4.46
N ASN A 3 15.73 2.68 4.39
CA ASN A 3 16.80 2.80 3.39
C ASN A 3 16.67 1.72 2.31
N LEU A 4 16.74 2.13 1.07
CA LEU A 4 16.82 1.29 -0.11
C LEU A 4 18.25 1.38 -0.66
N GLU A 5 19.04 0.30 -0.51
CA GLU A 5 20.48 0.33 -0.77
C GLU A 5 20.86 -0.58 -1.95
N ASN A 6 21.31 0.01 -3.05
CA ASN A 6 21.83 -0.68 -4.25
C ASN A 6 20.90 -1.78 -4.79
N LEU A 7 19.59 -1.54 -4.81
CA LEU A 7 18.61 -2.54 -5.16
C LEU A 7 18.72 -2.93 -6.64
N THR A 8 18.90 -4.21 -6.91
CA THR A 8 18.68 -4.80 -8.24
C THR A 8 17.50 -5.76 -8.13
N ILE A 9 16.46 -5.51 -8.93
CA ILE A 9 15.24 -6.30 -8.94
C ILE A 9 15.01 -6.85 -10.33
N GLN A 10 14.82 -8.17 -10.42
CA GLN A 10 14.60 -8.89 -11.67
C GLN A 10 13.20 -9.54 -11.69
N ARG A 11 12.62 -9.62 -12.87
CA ARG A 11 11.37 -10.36 -13.12
C ARG A 11 11.54 -11.23 -14.36
N GLY A 12 11.61 -12.54 -14.16
CA GLY A 12 12.07 -13.48 -15.21
C GLY A 12 13.49 -13.15 -15.62
N SER A 13 13.75 -13.00 -16.92
CA SER A 13 15.06 -12.62 -17.46
C SER A 13 15.30 -11.10 -17.51
N ARG A 14 14.30 -10.27 -17.15
CA ARG A 14 14.38 -8.80 -17.29
C ARG A 14 14.75 -8.13 -15.99
N ILE A 15 15.81 -7.33 -16.00
CA ILE A 15 16.13 -6.41 -14.90
C ILE A 15 15.13 -5.23 -14.96
N ILE A 16 14.42 -5.02 -13.87
CA ILE A 16 13.41 -3.95 -13.71
C ILE A 16 14.06 -2.69 -13.13
N LEU A 17 14.85 -2.87 -12.06
CA LEU A 17 15.64 -1.83 -11.40
C LEU A 17 17.05 -2.34 -11.22
N SER A 18 18.05 -1.47 -11.40
CA SER A 18 19.46 -1.76 -11.22
C SER A 18 20.13 -0.66 -10.41
N ASP A 19 20.89 -1.05 -9.40
CA ASP A 19 21.64 -0.17 -8.48
C ASP A 19 20.81 0.99 -7.90
N PHE A 20 19.54 0.73 -7.63
CA PHE A 20 18.60 1.73 -7.15
C PHE A 20 18.86 2.07 -5.68
N LYS A 21 18.94 3.37 -5.39
CA LYS A 21 19.12 3.90 -4.03
C LYS A 21 18.06 4.95 -3.74
N SER A 22 17.49 4.89 -2.56
CA SER A 22 16.57 5.92 -2.06
C SER A 22 16.42 5.83 -0.56
N VAL A 23 15.90 6.89 0.03
CA VAL A 23 15.52 6.94 1.44
C VAL A 23 14.06 7.34 1.54
N ILE A 24 13.31 6.63 2.38
CA ILE A 24 11.93 6.95 2.72
C ILE A 24 11.92 7.37 4.19
N GLU A 25 11.45 8.57 4.44
CA GLU A 25 11.28 9.09 5.79
C GLU A 25 10.10 8.39 6.46
N THR A 26 10.29 7.88 7.67
CA THR A 26 9.19 7.34 8.48
C THR A 26 8.28 8.46 8.96
N GLY A 27 6.98 8.16 9.13
CA GLY A 27 5.99 9.19 9.48
C GLY A 27 5.65 10.14 8.33
N SER A 28 5.99 9.80 7.08
CA SER A 28 5.76 10.65 5.90
C SER A 28 4.98 9.94 4.80
N LEU A 29 4.52 10.72 3.82
CA LEU A 29 3.99 10.23 2.56
C LEU A 29 5.09 10.27 1.49
N THR A 30 5.34 9.12 0.86
CA THR A 30 6.21 9.02 -0.31
C THR A 30 5.42 8.52 -1.53
N ILE A 31 5.51 9.26 -2.63
CA ILE A 31 4.87 8.90 -3.90
C ILE A 31 5.93 8.39 -4.87
N ILE A 32 5.74 7.16 -5.35
CA ILE A 32 6.57 6.55 -6.39
C ILE A 32 5.90 6.82 -7.74
N LYS A 33 6.59 7.61 -8.58
CA LYS A 33 6.18 7.95 -9.94
C LYS A 33 6.94 7.18 -10.98
N GLY A 34 6.42 7.17 -12.19
CA GLY A 34 7.05 6.61 -13.38
C GLY A 34 6.01 6.08 -14.36
N LYS A 35 6.39 5.92 -15.61
CA LYS A 35 5.53 5.39 -16.69
C LYS A 35 5.04 3.98 -16.36
N ASN A 36 4.01 3.52 -17.10
CA ASN A 36 3.60 2.12 -17.02
C ASN A 36 4.78 1.21 -17.40
N GLY A 37 5.02 0.17 -16.60
CA GLY A 37 6.17 -0.71 -16.77
C GLY A 37 7.51 -0.16 -16.24
N SER A 38 7.56 1.00 -15.58
CA SER A 38 8.79 1.54 -14.98
C SER A 38 9.29 0.72 -13.78
N GLY A 39 8.44 -0.11 -13.18
CA GLY A 39 8.80 -0.95 -12.02
C GLY A 39 8.19 -0.51 -10.70
N LYS A 40 7.24 0.43 -10.67
CA LYS A 40 6.56 0.91 -9.44
C LYS A 40 6.02 -0.24 -8.58
N SER A 41 5.13 -1.05 -9.16
CA SER A 41 4.54 -2.21 -8.45
C SER A 41 5.60 -3.23 -8.01
N THR A 42 6.67 -3.40 -8.80
CA THR A 42 7.76 -4.32 -8.46
C THR A 42 8.56 -3.79 -7.26
N LEU A 43 8.84 -2.48 -7.24
CA LEU A 43 9.49 -1.83 -6.11
C LEU A 43 8.62 -1.90 -4.85
N LEU A 44 7.32 -1.59 -4.95
CA LEU A 44 6.40 -1.71 -3.81
C LEU A 44 6.37 -3.13 -3.24
N ARG A 45 6.32 -4.15 -4.11
CA ARG A 45 6.36 -5.56 -3.69
C ARG A 45 7.68 -5.96 -3.05
N ALA A 46 8.81 -5.40 -3.50
CA ALA A 46 10.11 -5.61 -2.87
C ALA A 46 10.16 -4.97 -1.49
N ILE A 47 9.66 -3.73 -1.35
CA ILE A 47 9.53 -3.03 -0.07
C ILE A 47 8.64 -3.82 0.90
N ALA A 48 7.55 -4.41 0.42
CA ALA A 48 6.67 -5.27 1.23
C ALA A 48 7.29 -6.65 1.57
N GLY A 49 8.46 -7.00 1.00
CA GLY A 49 9.11 -8.29 1.19
C GLY A 49 8.52 -9.44 0.36
N PHE A 50 7.68 -9.13 -0.65
CA PHE A 50 7.03 -10.14 -1.51
C PHE A 50 7.84 -10.49 -2.76
N THR A 51 8.76 -9.62 -3.16
CA THR A 51 9.67 -9.86 -4.30
C THR A 51 11.10 -9.94 -3.79
N PRO A 52 11.83 -11.02 -4.09
CA PRO A 52 13.23 -11.12 -3.71
C PRO A 52 14.07 -10.07 -4.46
N LEU A 53 15.14 -9.65 -3.83
CA LEU A 53 16.16 -8.81 -4.44
C LEU A 53 17.24 -9.69 -5.06
N GLU A 54 17.71 -9.34 -6.25
CA GLU A 54 18.90 -9.94 -6.84
C GLU A 54 20.16 -9.43 -6.17
N LYS A 55 20.18 -8.12 -5.85
CA LYS A 55 21.25 -7.45 -5.11
C LYS A 55 20.68 -6.34 -4.26
N GLY A 56 21.47 -5.93 -3.25
CA GLY A 56 21.13 -4.82 -2.37
C GLY A 56 20.32 -5.23 -1.16
N GLU A 57 19.95 -4.26 -0.37
CA GLU A 57 19.23 -4.45 0.89
C GLU A 57 18.17 -3.38 1.10
N ILE A 58 17.09 -3.77 1.78
CA ILE A 58 16.07 -2.85 2.28
C ILE A 58 16.13 -2.87 3.80
N LYS A 59 16.40 -1.71 4.40
CA LYS A 59 16.56 -1.58 5.85
C LYS A 59 15.50 -0.67 6.45
N ASN A 60 14.90 -1.11 7.52
CA ASN A 60 14.09 -0.29 8.42
C ASN A 60 14.85 -0.13 9.74
N ASN A 61 15.16 1.13 10.13
CA ASN A 61 15.97 1.43 11.32
C ASN A 61 17.27 0.61 11.37
N ASN A 62 18.02 0.58 10.28
CA ASN A 62 19.28 -0.16 10.08
C ASN A 62 19.18 -1.70 10.15
N LYS A 63 17.98 -2.27 10.27
CA LYS A 63 17.77 -3.73 10.24
C LYS A 63 17.20 -4.14 8.88
N ASN A 64 17.84 -5.11 8.21
CA ASN A 64 17.36 -5.63 6.92
C ASN A 64 16.01 -6.32 7.10
N ILE A 65 14.98 -5.92 6.35
CA ILE A 65 13.61 -6.45 6.46
C ILE A 65 13.52 -7.96 6.22
N ILE A 66 14.44 -8.52 5.44
CA ILE A 66 14.45 -9.96 5.16
C ILE A 66 14.87 -10.77 6.40
N SER A 67 15.69 -10.20 7.29
CA SER A 67 16.15 -10.88 8.52
C SER A 67 15.02 -11.05 9.57
N TYR A 68 13.90 -10.35 9.42
CA TYR A 68 12.72 -10.43 10.29
C TYR A 68 11.40 -10.32 9.49
N LYS A 69 11.37 -11.02 8.35
CA LYS A 69 10.30 -10.92 7.35
C LYS A 69 8.89 -11.16 7.92
N GLU A 70 8.74 -12.07 8.86
CA GLU A 70 7.45 -12.35 9.49
C GLU A 70 6.96 -11.16 10.30
N GLU A 71 7.79 -10.61 11.19
CA GLU A 71 7.50 -9.41 11.97
C GLU A 71 7.24 -8.21 11.03
N TRP A 72 8.08 -8.04 9.98
CA TRP A 72 7.91 -7.00 8.98
C TRP A 72 6.54 -7.08 8.32
N SER A 73 6.11 -8.28 7.93
CA SER A 73 4.80 -8.49 7.31
C SER A 73 3.64 -8.10 8.23
N GLN A 74 3.80 -8.19 9.55
CA GLN A 74 2.78 -7.80 10.53
C GLN A 74 2.71 -6.27 10.72
N LYS A 75 3.78 -5.53 10.41
CA LYS A 75 3.87 -4.08 10.55
C LYS A 75 3.31 -3.29 9.36
N LEU A 76 2.85 -3.96 8.31
CA LEU A 76 2.39 -3.29 7.11
C LEU A 76 1.03 -3.78 6.59
N ILE A 77 0.35 -2.88 5.89
CA ILE A 77 -0.79 -3.21 5.03
C ILE A 77 -0.36 -2.96 3.57
N PHE A 78 -0.43 -4.00 2.75
CA PHE A 78 -0.20 -3.93 1.31
C PHE A 78 -1.52 -4.01 0.55
N VAL A 79 -1.78 -3.03 -0.31
CA VAL A 79 -2.92 -3.03 -1.23
C VAL A 79 -2.42 -3.02 -2.66
N ASP A 80 -2.60 -4.14 -3.35
CA ASP A 80 -2.25 -4.33 -4.76
C ASP A 80 -3.36 -3.77 -5.67
N THR A 81 -3.03 -3.55 -6.94
CA THR A 81 -3.99 -3.22 -8.00
C THR A 81 -5.14 -4.26 -8.11
N LYS A 82 -4.86 -5.53 -7.81
CA LYS A 82 -5.85 -6.62 -7.82
C LYS A 82 -6.78 -6.67 -6.61
N ASN A 83 -6.68 -5.69 -5.70
CA ASN A 83 -7.52 -5.54 -4.49
C ASN A 83 -7.46 -6.69 -3.47
N GLY A 84 -7.16 -7.93 -3.86
CA GLY A 84 -7.06 -9.11 -2.97
C GLY A 84 -8.39 -9.47 -2.29
N LEU A 85 -9.50 -9.35 -3.02
CA LEU A 85 -10.85 -9.68 -2.54
C LEU A 85 -11.31 -11.03 -3.10
N SER A 86 -12.05 -11.79 -2.30
CA SER A 86 -12.74 -13.01 -2.74
C SER A 86 -14.11 -12.66 -3.30
N ASN A 87 -14.38 -13.05 -4.54
CA ASN A 87 -15.66 -12.79 -5.23
C ASN A 87 -16.87 -13.49 -4.56
N ASN A 88 -16.60 -14.61 -3.86
CA ASN A 88 -17.64 -15.44 -3.23
C ASN A 88 -17.97 -15.00 -1.80
N LEU A 89 -17.35 -13.91 -1.33
CA LEU A 89 -17.61 -13.33 -0.02
C LEU A 89 -18.25 -11.95 -0.20
N THR A 90 -19.06 -11.55 0.77
CA THR A 90 -19.56 -10.18 0.88
C THR A 90 -18.43 -9.21 1.29
N ILE A 91 -18.70 -7.91 1.21
CA ILE A 91 -17.72 -6.89 1.62
C ILE A 91 -17.33 -7.08 3.09
N ILE A 92 -18.30 -7.26 3.99
CA ILE A 92 -18.00 -7.45 5.42
C ILE A 92 -17.26 -8.75 5.71
N GLU A 93 -17.60 -9.84 5.02
CA GLU A 93 -16.91 -11.13 5.16
C GLU A 93 -15.46 -11.06 4.65
N ASN A 94 -15.18 -10.34 3.56
CA ASN A 94 -13.83 -10.07 3.11
C ASN A 94 -13.02 -9.30 4.16
N LEU A 95 -13.59 -8.24 4.75
CA LEU A 95 -12.93 -7.48 5.81
C LEU A 95 -12.65 -8.34 7.04
N LYS A 96 -13.64 -9.14 7.47
CA LYS A 96 -13.53 -10.06 8.61
C LYS A 96 -12.47 -11.12 8.35
N SER A 97 -12.48 -11.76 7.19
CA SER A 97 -11.51 -12.78 6.81
C SER A 97 -10.09 -12.20 6.82
N TRP A 98 -9.90 -11.04 6.22
CA TRP A 98 -8.60 -10.41 6.14
C TRP A 98 -8.06 -10.01 7.53
N ALA A 99 -8.90 -9.41 8.36
CA ALA A 99 -8.54 -9.05 9.72
C ALA A 99 -8.21 -10.30 10.57
N SER A 100 -8.98 -11.39 10.41
CA SER A 100 -8.71 -12.66 11.10
C SER A 100 -7.37 -13.29 10.71
N ILE A 101 -7.01 -13.28 9.42
CA ILE A 101 -5.69 -13.78 8.94
C ILE A 101 -4.56 -12.98 9.57
N LYS A 102 -4.75 -11.69 9.79
CA LYS A 102 -3.76 -10.79 10.41
C LYS A 102 -3.79 -10.79 11.95
N GLY A 103 -4.74 -11.50 12.57
CA GLY A 103 -4.93 -11.47 14.02
C GLY A 103 -5.46 -10.13 14.55
N TRP A 104 -6.10 -9.31 13.71
CA TRP A 104 -6.65 -8.02 14.10
C TRP A 104 -8.03 -8.15 14.77
N PRO A 105 -8.44 -7.16 15.60
CA PRO A 105 -9.72 -7.19 16.27
C PRO A 105 -10.89 -7.15 15.28
N THR A 106 -11.73 -8.20 15.30
CA THR A 106 -12.89 -8.39 14.39
C THR A 106 -14.24 -8.17 15.07
N SER A 107 -14.31 -7.35 16.12
CA SER A 107 -15.59 -7.02 16.75
C SER A 107 -16.53 -6.35 15.74
N GLU A 108 -17.84 -6.47 15.94
CA GLU A 108 -18.84 -5.82 15.09
C GLU A 108 -18.63 -4.30 15.03
N GLU A 109 -18.23 -3.70 16.16
CA GLU A 109 -17.92 -2.27 16.22
C GLU A 109 -16.75 -1.90 15.28
N ASN A 110 -15.65 -2.66 15.31
CA ASN A 110 -14.48 -2.41 14.47
C ASN A 110 -14.77 -2.61 12.97
N LEU A 111 -15.51 -3.67 12.64
CA LEU A 111 -15.97 -3.90 11.27
C LEU A 111 -16.90 -2.78 10.80
N SER A 112 -17.83 -2.33 11.63
CA SER A 112 -18.71 -1.20 11.32
C SER A 112 -17.92 0.09 11.09
N LYS A 113 -16.91 0.39 11.90
CA LYS A 113 -16.03 1.56 11.72
C LYS A 113 -15.20 1.46 10.44
N ALA A 114 -14.66 0.28 10.12
CA ALA A 114 -13.95 0.05 8.86
C ALA A 114 -14.86 0.30 7.65
N LEU A 115 -16.10 -0.21 7.66
CA LEU A 115 -17.08 0.05 6.61
C LEU A 115 -17.44 1.54 6.51
N LYS A 116 -17.65 2.22 7.64
CA LYS A 116 -17.98 3.66 7.69
C LYS A 116 -16.86 4.51 7.13
N SER A 117 -15.60 4.13 7.31
CA SER A 117 -14.44 4.90 6.87
C SER A 117 -14.44 5.19 5.36
N LEU A 118 -15.08 4.33 4.56
CA LEU A 118 -15.17 4.44 3.10
C LEU A 118 -16.63 4.34 2.58
N ASP A 119 -17.60 4.73 3.39
CA ASP A 119 -19.04 4.77 3.04
C ASP A 119 -19.55 3.43 2.46
N LEU A 120 -19.25 2.32 3.15
CA LEU A 120 -19.59 0.96 2.72
C LEU A 120 -20.73 0.31 3.49
N VAL A 121 -21.27 0.98 4.53
CA VAL A 121 -22.26 0.36 5.46
C VAL A 121 -23.45 -0.21 4.72
N LYS A 122 -24.04 0.54 3.78
CA LYS A 122 -25.20 0.09 3.00
C LYS A 122 -24.91 -1.04 1.99
N TYR A 123 -23.62 -1.29 1.74
CA TYR A 123 -23.16 -2.33 0.82
C TYR A 123 -22.52 -3.53 1.53
N ALA A 124 -22.51 -3.53 2.87
CA ALA A 124 -21.77 -4.51 3.68
C ALA A 124 -22.03 -5.97 3.29
N ASN A 125 -23.28 -6.29 2.98
CA ASN A 125 -23.74 -7.64 2.65
C ASN A 125 -23.79 -7.93 1.14
N LEU A 126 -23.29 -7.02 0.29
CA LEU A 126 -23.21 -7.24 -1.14
C LEU A 126 -22.01 -8.14 -1.45
N PHE A 127 -22.19 -9.16 -2.28
CA PHE A 127 -21.09 -10.00 -2.76
C PHE A 127 -20.14 -9.21 -3.63
N ILE A 128 -18.83 -9.49 -3.53
CA ILE A 128 -17.81 -8.81 -4.35
C ILE A 128 -18.03 -9.02 -5.84
N SER A 129 -18.58 -10.18 -6.24
CA SER A 129 -18.96 -10.46 -7.63
C SER A 129 -20.01 -9.48 -8.20
N GLU A 130 -20.82 -8.87 -7.33
CA GLU A 130 -21.89 -7.92 -7.69
C GLU A 130 -21.44 -6.45 -7.60
N CYS A 131 -20.23 -6.21 -7.10
CA CYS A 131 -19.71 -4.86 -6.89
C CYS A 131 -19.12 -4.26 -8.18
N SER A 132 -19.33 -2.95 -8.38
CA SER A 132 -18.55 -2.17 -9.35
C SER A 132 -17.06 -2.14 -8.97
N GLU A 133 -16.18 -1.82 -9.91
CA GLU A 133 -14.74 -1.74 -9.63
C GLU A 133 -14.42 -0.67 -8.57
N GLY A 134 -15.10 0.49 -8.59
CA GLY A 134 -14.97 1.50 -7.55
C GLY A 134 -15.41 1.00 -6.16
N LEU A 135 -16.47 0.19 -6.10
CA LEU A 135 -16.95 -0.40 -4.84
C LEU A 135 -15.95 -1.47 -4.33
N LYS A 136 -15.40 -2.29 -5.23
CA LYS A 136 -14.32 -3.23 -4.92
C LYS A 136 -13.08 -2.52 -4.40
N LYS A 137 -12.68 -1.41 -5.02
CA LYS A 137 -11.54 -0.60 -4.56
C LYS A 137 -11.78 -0.05 -3.17
N ARG A 138 -12.96 0.53 -2.90
CA ARG A 138 -13.31 1.00 -1.55
C ARG A 138 -13.28 -0.14 -0.52
N ALA A 139 -13.83 -1.31 -0.86
CA ALA A 139 -13.82 -2.49 0.01
C ALA A 139 -12.38 -2.94 0.32
N ALA A 140 -11.50 -2.92 -0.67
CA ALA A 140 -10.08 -3.23 -0.46
C ALA A 140 -9.37 -2.22 0.43
N LEU A 141 -9.68 -0.92 0.29
CA LEU A 141 -9.07 0.14 1.09
C LEU A 141 -9.65 0.22 2.51
N ALA A 142 -10.87 -0.26 2.75
CA ALA A 142 -11.47 -0.23 4.08
C ALA A 142 -10.67 -1.01 5.13
N ARG A 143 -9.85 -2.00 4.72
CA ARG A 143 -8.91 -2.69 5.62
C ARG A 143 -7.85 -1.78 6.25
N LEU A 144 -7.57 -0.62 5.64
CA LEU A 144 -6.63 0.37 6.19
C LEU A 144 -7.10 0.91 7.55
N TYR A 145 -8.41 0.86 7.82
CA TYR A 145 -8.95 1.25 9.12
C TYR A 145 -8.32 0.46 10.28
N PHE A 146 -7.99 -0.81 10.07
CA PHE A 146 -7.42 -1.66 11.14
C PHE A 146 -6.07 -1.17 11.64
N SER A 147 -5.33 -0.35 10.88
CA SER A 147 -4.09 0.26 11.35
C SER A 147 -4.28 1.20 12.55
N PHE A 148 -5.48 1.73 12.74
CA PHE A 148 -5.78 2.61 13.88
C PHE A 148 -6.04 1.86 15.20
N ILE A 149 -6.15 0.54 15.14
CA ILE A 149 -6.45 -0.34 16.28
C ILE A 149 -5.51 -1.55 16.37
N SER A 150 -4.46 -1.56 15.55
CA SER A 150 -3.44 -2.61 15.49
C SER A 150 -2.07 -1.98 15.30
N ASP A 151 -1.02 -2.73 15.58
CA ASP A 151 0.37 -2.26 15.55
C ASP A 151 0.91 -2.25 14.11
N ILE A 152 0.42 -1.32 13.29
CA ILE A 152 0.77 -1.13 11.88
C ILE A 152 1.49 0.21 11.72
N ASP A 153 2.69 0.16 11.13
CA ASP A 153 3.53 1.33 10.90
C ASP A 153 3.54 1.80 9.43
N PHE A 154 3.19 0.90 8.48
CA PHE A 154 3.36 1.16 7.04
C PHE A 154 2.12 0.80 6.22
N TRP A 155 1.77 1.71 5.31
CA TRP A 155 0.88 1.43 4.18
C TRP A 155 1.69 1.43 2.89
N ILE A 156 1.57 0.36 2.12
CA ILE A 156 2.19 0.22 0.80
C ILE A 156 1.07 -0.02 -0.20
N LEU A 157 0.82 0.97 -1.07
CA LEU A 157 -0.40 1.04 -1.87
C LEU A 157 -0.07 1.20 -3.36
N ASP A 158 -0.57 0.28 -4.18
CA ASP A 158 -0.36 0.28 -5.63
C ASP A 158 -1.61 0.80 -6.35
N GLU A 159 -1.51 2.00 -6.95
CA GLU A 159 -2.58 2.73 -7.65
C GLU A 159 -3.91 2.75 -6.85
N PRO A 160 -3.90 3.26 -5.60
CA PRO A 160 -5.06 3.14 -4.70
C PRO A 160 -6.26 4.01 -5.12
N THR A 161 -6.03 5.06 -5.90
CA THR A 161 -7.07 6.01 -6.34
C THR A 161 -7.73 5.65 -7.66
N ASN A 162 -7.16 4.69 -8.40
CA ASN A 162 -7.78 4.21 -9.63
C ASN A 162 -9.20 3.72 -9.32
N GLU A 163 -10.15 4.07 -10.20
CA GLU A 163 -11.55 3.68 -10.12
C GLU A 163 -12.35 4.31 -8.96
N LEU A 164 -11.73 5.17 -8.14
CA LEU A 164 -12.43 5.93 -7.12
C LEU A 164 -13.03 7.21 -7.72
N ASP A 165 -14.30 7.48 -7.40
CA ASP A 165 -14.91 8.78 -7.61
C ASP A 165 -14.36 9.84 -6.63
N LYS A 166 -14.58 11.12 -6.92
CA LYS A 166 -14.08 12.23 -6.08
C LYS A 166 -14.49 12.13 -4.61
N PRO A 167 -15.75 11.80 -4.25
CA PRO A 167 -16.12 11.61 -2.84
C PRO A 167 -15.33 10.49 -2.17
N SER A 168 -15.13 9.36 -2.84
CA SER A 168 -14.35 8.23 -2.31
C SER A 168 -12.86 8.57 -2.17
N GLN A 169 -12.30 9.34 -3.11
CA GLN A 169 -10.93 9.87 -2.99
C GLN A 169 -10.77 10.73 -1.75
N GLN A 170 -11.72 11.64 -1.47
CA GLN A 170 -11.69 12.47 -0.26
C GLN A 170 -11.75 11.67 1.04
N LEU A 171 -12.53 10.58 1.07
CA LEU A 171 -12.55 9.67 2.24
C LEU A 171 -11.20 8.97 2.42
N PHE A 172 -10.60 8.51 1.34
CA PHE A 172 -9.29 7.88 1.35
C PHE A 172 -8.19 8.87 1.78
N GLU A 173 -8.21 10.12 1.29
CA GLU A 173 -7.31 11.18 1.71
C GLU A 173 -7.39 11.44 3.23
N LYS A 174 -8.61 11.48 3.79
CA LYS A 174 -8.80 11.61 5.24
C LYS A 174 -8.17 10.46 6.02
N LEU A 175 -8.27 9.22 5.51
CA LEU A 175 -7.60 8.06 6.12
C LEU A 175 -6.08 8.24 6.10
N ILE A 176 -5.50 8.66 4.97
CA ILE A 176 -4.06 8.94 4.86
C ILE A 176 -3.64 9.99 5.89
N LEU A 177 -4.35 11.13 5.94
CA LEU A 177 -4.04 12.22 6.87
C LEU A 177 -4.07 11.75 8.32
N ASN A 178 -5.09 10.98 8.69
CA ASN A 178 -5.21 10.45 10.04
C ASN A 178 -4.06 9.49 10.39
N PHE A 179 -3.65 8.63 9.45
CA PHE A 179 -2.55 7.71 9.66
C PHE A 179 -1.20 8.42 9.77
N LEU A 180 -0.95 9.42 8.93
CA LEU A 180 0.25 10.27 9.02
C LEU A 180 0.31 11.07 10.33
N ASN A 181 -0.84 11.52 10.84
CA ASN A 181 -0.91 12.21 12.15
C ASN A 181 -0.55 11.27 13.32
N GLN A 182 -0.70 9.96 13.16
CA GLN A 182 -0.25 8.94 14.11
C GLN A 182 1.18 8.45 13.81
N GLN A 183 1.97 9.22 13.05
CA GLN A 183 3.33 8.88 12.64
C GLN A 183 3.41 7.63 11.73
N GLY A 184 2.31 7.22 11.14
CA GLY A 184 2.30 6.16 10.14
C GLY A 184 3.05 6.57 8.87
N THR A 185 3.65 5.62 8.18
CA THR A 185 4.38 5.84 6.92
C THR A 185 3.56 5.33 5.74
N VAL A 186 3.37 6.16 4.72
CA VAL A 186 2.58 5.82 3.54
C VAL A 186 3.44 5.87 2.30
N ILE A 187 3.47 4.76 1.54
CA ILE A 187 4.19 4.64 0.27
C ILE A 187 3.16 4.30 -0.81
N ILE A 188 3.00 5.18 -1.78
CA ILE A 188 1.99 5.05 -2.85
C ILE A 188 2.69 5.05 -4.21
N ALA A 189 2.40 4.05 -5.05
CA ALA A 189 2.62 4.17 -6.48
C ALA A 189 1.38 4.82 -7.11
N SER A 190 1.55 5.96 -7.77
CA SER A 190 0.46 6.64 -8.47
C SER A 190 0.98 7.48 -9.64
N HIS A 191 0.13 7.61 -10.65
CA HIS A 191 0.33 8.56 -11.74
C HIS A 191 -0.28 9.93 -11.42
N ASP A 192 -1.31 9.96 -10.59
CA ASP A 192 -2.00 11.18 -10.19
C ASP A 192 -1.47 11.68 -8.85
N LEU A 193 -1.07 12.95 -8.80
CA LEU A 193 -0.41 13.56 -7.66
C LEU A 193 -1.33 14.45 -6.82
N ASN A 194 -2.55 14.64 -7.26
CA ASN A 194 -3.49 15.53 -6.59
C ASN A 194 -4.11 14.89 -5.33
N ILE A 195 -3.46 13.85 -4.77
CA ILE A 195 -4.01 13.12 -3.63
C ILE A 195 -4.01 13.93 -2.35
N LEU A 196 -3.09 14.89 -2.19
CA LEU A 196 -3.03 15.73 -0.99
C LEU A 196 -2.40 17.11 -1.30
N GLU A 197 -2.96 18.17 -0.75
CA GLU A 197 -2.33 19.50 -0.72
C GLU A 197 -1.11 19.57 0.23
N LYS A 198 -0.77 18.47 0.92
CA LYS A 198 0.34 18.39 1.87
C LYS A 198 1.67 18.05 1.20
N LYS A 199 2.76 18.44 1.86
CA LYS A 199 4.14 18.12 1.47
C LYS A 199 4.33 16.59 1.49
N TYR A 200 4.79 16.03 0.40
CA TYR A 200 5.12 14.62 0.24
C TYR A 200 6.47 14.47 -0.46
N ASN A 201 7.14 13.34 -0.25
CA ASN A 201 8.37 12.99 -0.94
C ASN A 201 8.04 12.30 -2.27
N VAL A 202 8.89 12.47 -3.27
CA VAL A 202 8.72 11.85 -4.60
C VAL A 202 9.93 11.03 -4.95
N ILE A 203 9.68 9.78 -5.37
CA ILE A 203 10.66 8.92 -6.02
C ILE A 203 10.23 8.76 -7.48
N ASP A 204 10.99 9.33 -8.42
CA ASP A 204 10.70 9.26 -9.85
C ASP A 204 11.59 8.21 -10.53
N LEU A 205 10.99 7.06 -10.88
CA LEU A 205 11.72 5.94 -11.48
C LEU A 205 12.18 6.22 -12.92
N ASP A 206 11.55 7.16 -13.63
CA ASP A 206 11.96 7.49 -15.01
C ASP A 206 13.20 8.38 -15.01
N LEU A 207 13.35 9.29 -14.04
CA LEU A 207 14.55 10.12 -13.88
C LEU A 207 15.76 9.29 -13.47
N LEU A 208 15.57 8.36 -12.55
CA LEU A 208 16.67 7.53 -12.03
C LEU A 208 17.23 6.55 -13.06
N LYS A 209 16.38 6.03 -13.97
CA LYS A 209 16.86 5.19 -15.09
C LYS A 209 17.72 5.94 -16.11
N LYS A 210 17.55 7.24 -16.27
CA LYS A 210 18.38 8.06 -17.16
C LYS A 210 19.80 8.29 -16.61
N GLN A 211 19.94 8.31 -15.27
CA GLN A 211 21.25 8.47 -14.62
C GLN A 211 22.10 7.20 -14.63
N SER A 212 21.49 6.02 -14.81
CA SER A 212 22.17 4.73 -14.86
C SER A 212 22.71 4.37 -16.28
N ILE A 213 22.48 5.19 -17.28
CA ILE A 213 22.85 4.95 -18.70
C ILE A 213 24.00 5.89 -19.13
N LEU A 214 24.44 6.79 -18.27
CA LEU A 214 25.63 7.66 -18.43
C LEU A 214 26.80 7.14 -17.59
#